data_259e0219260a147c19f80f7895c4d52f
#
_entry.id   259e0219260a147c19f80f7895c4d52f
#
_cell.length_a   1.000
_cell.length_b   1.000
_cell.length_c   1.000
_cell.angle_alpha   90.00
_cell.angle_beta   90.00
_cell.angle_gamma   90.00
#
_symmetry.space_group_name_H-M   'P 1'
#
loop_
_entity.id
_entity.type
_entity.pdbx_description
1 polymer ?
#
loop_
_entity_poly.entity_id
_entity_poly.type
_entity_poly.pdbx_seq_one_letter_code
_entity_poly.pdbx_strand_id
1 'polypeptide(L)'
;MRKILVIGAGAMGAAFTFPLVDNNHKVTLTEPYNKDFQNKLLKKNKFHPTLKLKLSKRVSIKKFSSELLDEKWDLIVVAVSSIGIEMVRQYLKNIKKKISILVLTKGLKYDQINKKIITMSEQLNKGNQNLNVSVLKGPCLAKELANKIKSYTVIANQNINIAKNIGKLISTKYYKTEYSSDVKGVEFSSAIKNIYSMIIGSGEGENTASALFRKSLDEMEYLIKYFRGKKETVHGLAGVGDLYVSAVGGRNSKMGEYLGKGYTFKIA
;
A
#
# COMPACT_ATOMS: atom_id res chain seq x y z
N MET A 1 16.27 1.07 -18.15
CA MET A 1 16.59 0.39 -16.89
C MET A 1 16.73 1.44 -15.78
N ARG A 2 16.05 1.28 -14.64
CA ARG A 2 16.08 2.22 -13.49
C ARG A 2 16.56 1.49 -12.23
N LYS A 3 17.06 2.25 -11.25
CA LYS A 3 17.50 1.75 -9.94
C LYS A 3 16.42 2.04 -8.90
N ILE A 4 15.79 0.99 -8.37
CA ILE A 4 14.62 1.12 -7.49
C ILE A 4 14.90 0.44 -6.15
N LEU A 5 14.64 1.18 -5.07
CA LEU A 5 14.70 0.68 -3.70
C LEU A 5 13.29 0.36 -3.21
N VAL A 6 13.10 -0.82 -2.64
CA VAL A 6 11.86 -1.22 -1.94
C VAL A 6 12.17 -1.36 -0.46
N ILE A 7 11.54 -0.52 0.37
CA ILE A 7 11.69 -0.52 1.83
C ILE A 7 10.48 -1.24 2.44
N GLY A 8 10.76 -2.34 3.14
CA GLY A 8 9.77 -3.26 3.69
C GLY A 8 9.72 -4.56 2.90
N ALA A 9 10.24 -5.63 3.48
CA ALA A 9 10.28 -6.96 2.86
C ALA A 9 9.11 -7.86 3.29
N GLY A 10 8.03 -7.28 3.81
CA GLY A 10 6.77 -8.00 4.03
C GLY A 10 6.16 -8.51 2.72
N ALA A 11 5.02 -9.20 2.81
CA ALA A 11 4.40 -9.84 1.64
C ALA A 11 4.20 -8.89 0.46
N MET A 12 3.68 -7.67 0.69
CA MET A 12 3.43 -6.72 -0.38
C MET A 12 4.72 -6.14 -0.98
N GLY A 13 5.69 -5.72 -0.16
CA GLY A 13 6.96 -5.17 -0.67
C GLY A 13 7.76 -6.21 -1.45
N ALA A 14 7.79 -7.46 -0.98
CA ALA A 14 8.40 -8.57 -1.69
C ALA A 14 7.68 -8.87 -3.02
N ALA A 15 6.34 -8.93 -3.02
CA ALA A 15 5.54 -9.13 -4.22
C ALA A 15 5.73 -8.00 -5.24
N PHE A 16 5.89 -6.78 -4.77
CA PHE A 16 6.08 -5.62 -5.64
C PHE A 16 7.41 -5.66 -6.41
N THR A 17 8.37 -6.47 -5.97
CA THR A 17 9.62 -6.65 -6.72
C THR A 17 9.42 -7.37 -8.06
N PHE A 18 8.35 -8.17 -8.22
CA PHE A 18 8.10 -8.94 -9.46
C PHE A 18 7.87 -8.04 -10.67
N PRO A 19 6.88 -7.12 -10.68
CA PRO A 19 6.67 -6.24 -11.83
C PRO A 19 7.89 -5.34 -12.12
N LEU A 20 8.61 -4.91 -11.09
CA LEU A 20 9.82 -4.11 -11.27
C LEU A 20 10.94 -4.87 -11.99
N VAL A 21 11.15 -6.13 -11.60
CA VAL A 21 12.15 -7.00 -12.23
C VAL A 21 11.74 -7.38 -13.64
N ASP A 22 10.45 -7.65 -13.88
CA ASP A 22 9.93 -7.99 -15.21
C ASP A 22 10.07 -6.83 -16.19
N ASN A 23 10.04 -5.59 -15.69
CA ASN A 23 10.35 -4.37 -16.46
C ASN A 23 11.87 -4.08 -16.55
N ASN A 24 12.74 -5.06 -16.27
CA ASN A 24 14.19 -4.96 -16.35
C ASN A 24 14.82 -3.85 -15.50
N HIS A 25 14.23 -3.52 -14.35
CA HIS A 25 14.85 -2.59 -13.39
C HIS A 25 15.85 -3.29 -12.46
N LYS A 26 16.83 -2.52 -11.95
CA LYS A 26 17.69 -2.95 -10.85
C LYS A 26 16.95 -2.71 -9.53
N VAL A 27 16.55 -3.80 -8.87
CA VAL A 27 15.71 -3.75 -7.66
C VAL A 27 16.52 -4.13 -6.45
N THR A 28 16.51 -3.27 -5.44
CA THR A 28 17.04 -3.56 -4.11
C THR A 28 15.88 -3.64 -3.13
N LEU A 29 15.81 -4.72 -2.36
CA LEU A 29 14.84 -4.92 -1.28
C LEU A 29 15.55 -4.82 0.07
N THR A 30 14.95 -4.09 1.01
CA THR A 30 15.49 -3.95 2.36
C THR A 30 14.38 -4.05 3.41
N GLU A 31 14.74 -4.53 4.61
CA GLU A 31 13.83 -4.67 5.74
C GLU A 31 14.31 -3.83 6.94
N PRO A 32 13.59 -2.77 7.30
CA PRO A 32 14.04 -1.88 8.37
C PRO A 32 13.82 -2.40 9.78
N TYR A 33 12.86 -3.30 10.01
CA TYR A 33 12.47 -3.73 11.36
C TYR A 33 13.03 -5.08 11.77
N ASN A 34 12.94 -6.05 10.86
CA ASN A 34 13.22 -7.44 11.19
C ASN A 34 14.51 -7.90 10.52
N LYS A 35 15.64 -7.61 11.17
CA LYS A 35 16.97 -8.05 10.71
C LYS A 35 17.04 -9.57 10.53
N ASP A 36 16.37 -10.32 11.42
CA ASP A 36 16.33 -11.79 11.34
C ASP A 36 15.56 -12.25 10.12
N PHE A 37 14.47 -11.57 9.76
CA PHE A 37 13.70 -11.87 8.56
C PHE A 37 14.54 -11.63 7.30
N GLN A 38 15.30 -10.54 7.25
CA GLN A 38 16.22 -10.26 6.14
C GLN A 38 17.30 -11.35 6.03
N ASN A 39 17.91 -11.74 7.15
CA ASN A 39 18.89 -12.81 7.20
C ASN A 39 18.31 -14.15 6.76
N LYS A 40 17.07 -14.46 7.19
CA LYS A 40 16.35 -15.66 6.74
C LYS A 40 16.10 -15.68 5.24
N LEU A 41 15.75 -14.54 4.65
CA LEU A 41 15.59 -14.44 3.18
C LEU A 41 16.90 -14.73 2.45
N LEU A 42 18.04 -14.21 2.94
CA LEU A 42 19.34 -14.44 2.36
C LEU A 42 19.75 -15.92 2.48
N LYS A 43 19.64 -16.51 3.69
CA LYS A 43 20.01 -17.91 3.96
C LYS A 43 19.13 -18.93 3.21
N LYS A 44 17.82 -18.64 3.04
CA LYS A 44 16.87 -19.53 2.35
C LYS A 44 16.78 -19.30 0.85
N ASN A 45 17.86 -18.91 0.20
CA ASN A 45 17.88 -18.66 -1.25
C ASN A 45 16.73 -17.76 -1.72
N LYS A 46 16.48 -16.69 -0.99
CA LYS A 46 15.42 -15.68 -1.22
C LYS A 46 13.98 -16.24 -1.18
N PHE A 47 13.75 -17.35 -0.51
CA PHE A 47 12.39 -17.88 -0.33
C PHE A 47 11.61 -17.03 0.68
N HIS A 48 10.48 -16.47 0.23
CA HIS A 48 9.63 -15.64 1.07
C HIS A 48 8.52 -16.49 1.73
N PRO A 49 8.47 -16.60 3.08
CA PRO A 49 7.61 -17.56 3.77
C PRO A 49 6.11 -17.28 3.56
N THR A 50 5.70 -16.01 3.58
CA THR A 50 4.28 -15.64 3.43
C THR A 50 3.79 -15.78 1.98
N LEU A 51 4.64 -15.46 1.00
CA LEU A 51 4.30 -15.64 -0.42
C LEU A 51 4.42 -17.10 -0.86
N LYS A 52 5.20 -17.91 -0.12
CA LYS A 52 5.58 -19.28 -0.48
C LYS A 52 6.26 -19.38 -1.87
N LEU A 53 7.00 -18.35 -2.24
CA LEU A 53 7.69 -18.20 -3.53
C LEU A 53 9.13 -17.72 -3.33
N LYS A 54 9.99 -18.04 -4.29
CA LYS A 54 11.34 -17.47 -4.37
C LYS A 54 11.28 -16.12 -5.09
N LEU A 55 11.95 -15.12 -4.52
CA LEU A 55 12.20 -13.86 -5.21
C LEU A 55 13.20 -14.08 -6.35
N SER A 56 13.11 -13.26 -7.38
CA SER A 56 14.05 -13.29 -8.50
C SER A 56 15.50 -13.16 -8.02
N LYS A 57 16.41 -13.91 -8.66
CA LYS A 57 17.86 -13.76 -8.44
C LYS A 57 18.35 -12.33 -8.70
N ARG A 58 17.65 -11.59 -9.58
CA ARG A 58 17.95 -10.17 -9.91
C ARG A 58 17.59 -9.18 -8.81
N VAL A 59 16.83 -9.57 -7.77
CA VAL A 59 16.56 -8.71 -6.61
C VAL A 59 17.77 -8.76 -5.68
N SER A 60 18.40 -7.61 -5.45
CA SER A 60 19.43 -7.45 -4.42
C SER A 60 18.78 -7.27 -3.05
N ILE A 61 19.26 -7.99 -2.03
CA ILE A 61 18.80 -7.80 -0.65
C ILE A 61 19.93 -7.11 0.11
N LYS A 62 19.67 -5.90 0.61
CA LYS A 62 20.66 -5.11 1.36
C LYS A 62 20.13 -4.75 2.74
N LYS A 63 21.05 -4.60 3.72
CA LYS A 63 20.72 -4.09 5.05
C LYS A 63 20.19 -2.66 4.94
N PHE A 64 19.15 -2.36 5.71
CA PHE A 64 18.61 -1.00 5.80
C PHE A 64 19.61 -0.11 6.58
N SER A 65 19.97 1.02 5.99
CA SER A 65 20.88 2.00 6.60
C SER A 65 20.73 3.38 5.94
N SER A 66 21.29 4.43 6.53
CA SER A 66 21.36 5.78 5.94
C SER A 66 22.15 5.78 4.64
N GLU A 67 23.28 5.07 4.61
CA GLU A 67 24.16 4.99 3.42
C GLU A 67 23.42 4.37 2.23
N LEU A 68 22.56 3.37 2.48
CA LEU A 68 21.71 2.79 1.43
C LEU A 68 20.76 3.82 0.86
N LEU A 69 20.19 4.72 1.69
CA LEU A 69 19.28 5.76 1.24
C LEU A 69 19.98 6.89 0.50
N ASP A 70 21.24 7.15 0.81
CA ASP A 70 22.07 8.18 0.16
C ASP A 70 22.52 7.77 -1.25
N GLU A 71 22.42 6.48 -1.61
CA GLU A 71 22.67 6.03 -2.97
C GLU A 71 21.72 6.75 -3.96
N LYS A 72 22.10 6.80 -5.23
CA LYS A 72 21.25 7.38 -6.29
C LYS A 72 20.12 6.41 -6.66
N TRP A 73 18.89 6.73 -6.29
CA TRP A 73 17.68 5.99 -6.63
C TRP A 73 16.82 6.78 -7.62
N ASP A 74 16.23 6.08 -8.60
CA ASP A 74 15.22 6.67 -9.49
C ASP A 74 13.83 6.67 -8.85
N LEU A 75 13.57 5.69 -7.97
CA LEU A 75 12.33 5.56 -7.21
C LEU A 75 12.60 4.82 -5.89
N ILE A 76 12.01 5.31 -4.80
CA ILE A 76 11.93 4.57 -3.54
C ILE A 76 10.48 4.16 -3.32
N VAL A 77 10.25 2.86 -3.14
CA VAL A 77 8.94 2.28 -2.80
C VAL A 77 8.92 2.02 -1.30
N VAL A 78 7.91 2.57 -0.61
CA VAL A 78 7.72 2.39 0.84
C VAL A 78 6.55 1.44 1.05
N ALA A 79 6.86 0.23 1.53
CA ALA A 79 5.91 -0.88 1.72
C ALA A 79 5.95 -1.45 3.16
N VAL A 80 6.26 -0.59 4.12
CA VAL A 80 6.24 -0.92 5.56
C VAL A 80 4.83 -0.87 6.14
N SER A 81 4.63 -1.35 7.37
CA SER A 81 3.38 -1.14 8.11
C SER A 81 3.14 0.34 8.43
N SER A 82 1.91 0.72 8.79
CA SER A 82 1.58 2.11 9.16
C SER A 82 2.42 2.63 10.34
N ILE A 83 2.72 1.76 11.31
CA ILE A 83 3.62 2.06 12.44
C ILE A 83 5.03 2.39 11.92
N GLY A 84 5.44 1.75 10.83
CA GLY A 84 6.77 1.89 10.26
C GLY A 84 7.03 3.16 9.49
N ILE A 85 6.01 3.87 9.10
CA ILE A 85 6.17 5.11 8.34
C ILE A 85 7.01 6.14 9.09
N GLU A 86 6.82 6.24 10.41
CA GLU A 86 7.57 7.23 11.20
C GLU A 86 9.07 6.95 11.20
N MET A 87 9.46 5.68 11.34
CA MET A 87 10.88 5.34 11.29
C MET A 87 11.47 5.63 9.90
N VAL A 88 10.78 5.24 8.82
CA VAL A 88 11.26 5.55 7.45
C VAL A 88 11.36 7.06 7.25
N ARG A 89 10.40 7.85 7.76
CA ARG A 89 10.42 9.31 7.72
C ARG A 89 11.68 9.89 8.35
N GLN A 90 12.10 9.37 9.52
CA GLN A 90 13.31 9.87 10.21
C GLN A 90 14.56 9.72 9.33
N TYR A 91 14.69 8.63 8.60
CA TYR A 91 15.78 8.44 7.66
C TYR A 91 15.65 9.32 6.41
N LEU A 92 14.45 9.47 5.88
CA LEU A 92 14.21 10.28 4.67
C LEU A 92 14.26 11.79 4.93
N LYS A 93 14.15 12.23 6.21
CA LYS A 93 14.15 13.64 6.59
C LYS A 93 15.38 14.42 6.09
N ASN A 94 16.51 13.77 6.05
CA ASN A 94 17.80 14.41 5.73
C ASN A 94 18.18 14.32 4.23
N ILE A 95 17.34 13.71 3.40
CA ILE A 95 17.60 13.61 1.96
C ILE A 95 17.53 15.01 1.33
N LYS A 96 18.66 15.46 0.77
CA LYS A 96 18.80 16.79 0.12
C LYS A 96 18.40 16.77 -1.36
N LYS A 97 18.40 15.61 -2.01
CA LYS A 97 18.09 15.45 -3.44
C LYS A 97 16.59 15.27 -3.64
N LYS A 98 16.05 15.86 -4.70
CA LYS A 98 14.67 15.55 -5.13
C LYS A 98 14.57 14.09 -5.52
N ILE A 99 13.65 13.36 -4.87
CA ILE A 99 13.45 11.93 -5.09
C ILE A 99 11.96 11.59 -5.18
N SER A 100 11.64 10.68 -6.09
CA SER A 100 10.29 10.13 -6.20
C SER A 100 10.09 9.01 -5.18
N ILE A 101 9.03 9.12 -4.40
CA ILE A 101 8.61 8.12 -3.42
C ILE A 101 7.26 7.56 -3.84
N LEU A 102 7.08 6.23 -3.73
CA LEU A 102 5.80 5.56 -3.93
C LEU A 102 5.39 4.83 -2.66
N VAL A 103 4.31 5.28 -2.01
CA VAL A 103 3.82 4.73 -0.75
C VAL A 103 2.73 3.69 -0.99
N LEU A 104 3.01 2.43 -0.64
CA LEU A 104 2.05 1.34 -0.69
C LEU A 104 1.31 1.18 0.64
N THR A 105 1.91 1.66 1.74
CA THR A 105 1.38 1.54 3.10
C THR A 105 -0.03 2.10 3.18
N LYS A 106 -0.96 1.32 3.73
CA LYS A 106 -2.34 1.72 4.02
C LYS A 106 -2.46 2.11 5.49
N GLY A 107 -3.27 3.09 5.78
CA GLY A 107 -3.57 3.52 7.14
C GLY A 107 -3.72 5.02 7.29
N LEU A 108 -4.12 5.40 8.48
CA LEU A 108 -4.29 6.79 8.92
C LEU A 108 -3.57 6.96 10.26
N LYS A 109 -3.20 8.18 10.60
CA LYS A 109 -2.59 8.53 11.87
C LYS A 109 -3.28 9.76 12.45
N TYR A 110 -3.53 9.77 13.74
CA TYR A 110 -3.92 10.98 14.44
C TYR A 110 -2.68 11.82 14.75
N ASP A 111 -2.68 13.04 14.25
CA ASP A 111 -1.66 14.03 14.53
C ASP A 111 -2.05 14.80 15.79
N GLN A 112 -1.44 14.47 16.92
CA GLN A 112 -1.75 15.07 18.21
C GLN A 112 -1.46 16.57 18.26
N ILE A 113 -0.44 17.04 17.54
CA ILE A 113 -0.05 18.46 17.53
C ILE A 113 -1.11 19.29 16.81
N ASN A 114 -1.52 18.85 15.62
CA ASN A 114 -2.49 19.58 14.79
C ASN A 114 -3.94 19.12 15.01
N LYS A 115 -4.19 18.19 15.94
CA LYS A 115 -5.50 17.62 16.29
C LYS A 115 -6.31 17.17 15.06
N LYS A 116 -5.66 16.49 14.11
CA LYS A 116 -6.29 16.03 12.86
C LYS A 116 -5.83 14.64 12.45
N ILE A 117 -6.66 13.96 11.66
CA ILE A 117 -6.29 12.71 11.01
C ILE A 117 -5.47 13.04 9.75
N ILE A 118 -4.34 12.38 9.58
CA ILE A 118 -3.45 12.50 8.43
C ILE A 118 -3.21 11.17 7.76
N THR A 119 -2.89 11.22 6.48
CA THR A 119 -2.56 10.03 5.68
C THR A 119 -1.11 9.60 5.86
N MET A 120 -0.76 8.42 5.37
CA MET A 120 0.61 7.90 5.43
C MET A 120 1.57 8.73 4.58
N SER A 121 1.12 9.23 3.43
CA SER A 121 1.94 10.12 2.59
C SER A 121 2.17 11.48 3.25
N GLU A 122 1.15 12.06 3.88
CA GLU A 122 1.29 13.29 4.67
C GLU A 122 2.29 13.09 5.83
N GLN A 123 2.17 11.95 6.55
CA GLN A 123 3.11 11.64 7.63
C GLN A 123 4.54 11.51 7.11
N LEU A 124 4.75 10.81 6.00
CA LEU A 124 6.07 10.60 5.42
C LEU A 124 6.71 11.91 4.93
N ASN A 125 5.90 12.81 4.39
CA ASN A 125 6.36 14.08 3.80
C ASN A 125 6.64 15.18 4.84
N LYS A 126 6.31 14.95 6.11
CA LYS A 126 6.57 15.92 7.17
C LYS A 126 8.06 16.24 7.28
N GLY A 127 8.39 17.52 7.05
CA GLY A 127 9.75 18.05 7.29
C GLY A 127 10.76 17.84 6.16
N ASN A 128 10.35 17.35 4.98
CA ASN A 128 11.21 17.31 3.81
C ASN A 128 10.46 17.56 2.50
N GLN A 129 10.61 18.75 1.95
CA GLN A 129 9.98 19.16 0.68
C GLN A 129 10.66 18.57 -0.58
N ASN A 130 11.81 17.92 -0.43
CA ASN A 130 12.51 17.26 -1.54
C ASN A 130 11.87 15.91 -1.92
N LEU A 131 10.97 15.40 -1.09
CA LEU A 131 10.27 14.15 -1.36
C LEU A 131 9.07 14.41 -2.26
N ASN A 132 9.10 13.83 -3.45
CA ASN A 132 7.94 13.83 -4.33
C ASN A 132 7.12 12.56 -4.08
N VAL A 133 6.16 12.67 -3.15
CA VAL A 133 5.42 11.51 -2.64
C VAL A 133 4.19 11.24 -3.50
N SER A 134 4.14 10.04 -4.06
CA SER A 134 2.98 9.44 -4.72
C SER A 134 2.47 8.28 -3.87
N VAL A 135 1.22 7.92 -4.04
CA VAL A 135 0.62 6.76 -3.36
C VAL A 135 0.10 5.75 -4.37
N LEU A 136 0.14 4.47 -4.00
CA LEU A 136 -0.42 3.38 -4.80
C LEU A 136 -1.41 2.61 -3.94
N LYS A 137 -2.68 2.52 -4.41
CA LYS A 137 -3.78 1.85 -3.73
C LYS A 137 -4.61 1.04 -4.72
N GLY A 138 -5.59 0.33 -4.22
CA GLY A 138 -6.51 -0.47 -5.03
C GLY A 138 -6.45 -1.97 -4.72
N PRO A 139 -7.24 -2.79 -5.44
CA PRO A 139 -7.31 -4.23 -5.25
C PRO A 139 -6.03 -4.91 -5.72
N CYS A 140 -5.20 -5.31 -4.76
CA CYS A 140 -3.95 -6.01 -5.06
C CYS A 140 -3.58 -6.91 -3.88
N LEU A 141 -3.77 -8.20 -4.05
CA LEU A 141 -3.32 -9.22 -3.11
C LEU A 141 -1.87 -9.59 -3.41
N ALA A 142 -1.02 -9.57 -2.39
CA ALA A 142 0.42 -9.82 -2.57
C ALA A 142 0.72 -11.19 -3.22
N LYS A 143 -0.03 -12.24 -2.87
CA LYS A 143 0.12 -13.56 -3.47
C LYS A 143 -0.25 -13.58 -4.95
N GLU A 144 -1.32 -12.88 -5.32
CA GLU A 144 -1.77 -12.79 -6.72
C GLU A 144 -0.75 -12.02 -7.56
N LEU A 145 -0.27 -10.88 -7.06
CA LEU A 145 0.76 -10.10 -7.73
C LEU A 145 2.04 -10.92 -7.95
N ALA A 146 2.50 -11.65 -6.93
CA ALA A 146 3.68 -12.50 -7.00
C ALA A 146 3.50 -13.68 -7.99
N ASN A 147 2.28 -14.18 -8.16
CA ASN A 147 1.91 -15.20 -9.15
C ASN A 147 1.55 -14.62 -10.52
N LYS A 148 1.75 -13.31 -10.72
CA LYS A 148 1.49 -12.60 -11.99
C LYS A 148 0.02 -12.68 -12.44
N ILE A 149 -0.91 -12.82 -11.49
CA ILE A 149 -2.35 -12.73 -11.74
C ILE A 149 -2.68 -11.27 -12.07
N LYS A 150 -3.56 -11.06 -13.06
CA LYS A 150 -3.93 -9.70 -13.49
C LYS A 150 -4.46 -8.88 -12.33
N SER A 151 -3.82 -7.77 -12.07
CA SER A 151 -4.15 -6.85 -10.98
C SER A 151 -4.18 -5.41 -11.49
N TYR A 152 -5.09 -4.62 -10.95
CA TYR A 152 -5.29 -3.22 -11.30
C TYR A 152 -5.17 -2.36 -10.05
N THR A 153 -4.42 -1.26 -10.14
CA THR A 153 -4.22 -0.32 -9.02
C THR A 153 -4.29 1.11 -9.52
N VAL A 154 -4.41 2.06 -8.61
CA VAL A 154 -4.35 3.49 -8.93
C VAL A 154 -3.13 4.12 -8.26
N ILE A 155 -2.39 4.91 -9.03
CA ILE A 155 -1.32 5.77 -8.53
C ILE A 155 -1.88 7.19 -8.44
N ALA A 156 -1.76 7.81 -7.26
CA ALA A 156 -2.14 9.20 -7.09
C ALA A 156 -0.95 10.08 -6.74
N ASN A 157 -0.90 11.24 -7.40
CA ASN A 157 0.00 12.34 -7.12
C ASN A 157 -0.68 13.64 -7.54
N GLN A 158 -0.50 14.73 -6.81
CA GLN A 158 -1.07 16.03 -7.19
C GLN A 158 -0.71 16.42 -8.62
N ASN A 159 0.51 16.10 -9.06
CA ASN A 159 0.92 16.19 -10.46
C ASN A 159 0.69 14.83 -11.15
N ILE A 160 -0.37 14.75 -11.94
CA ILE A 160 -0.76 13.53 -12.67
C ILE A 160 0.35 12.98 -13.57
N ASN A 161 1.22 13.82 -14.10
CA ASN A 161 2.33 13.38 -14.95
C ASN A 161 3.37 12.58 -14.17
N ILE A 162 3.55 12.87 -12.88
CA ILE A 162 4.42 12.10 -12.00
C ILE A 162 3.82 10.72 -11.76
N ALA A 163 2.51 10.64 -11.48
CA ALA A 163 1.81 9.37 -11.35
C ALA A 163 1.94 8.52 -12.62
N LYS A 164 1.74 9.12 -13.81
CA LYS A 164 1.92 8.45 -15.11
C LYS A 164 3.35 7.96 -15.33
N ASN A 165 4.35 8.76 -14.95
CA ASN A 165 5.76 8.37 -15.09
C ASN A 165 6.11 7.19 -14.19
N ILE A 166 5.62 7.16 -12.94
CA ILE A 166 5.78 6.01 -12.07
C ILE A 166 5.05 4.79 -12.65
N GLY A 167 3.84 4.98 -13.17
CA GLY A 167 3.08 3.91 -13.83
C GLY A 167 3.84 3.23 -14.96
N LYS A 168 4.56 4.00 -15.80
CA LYS A 168 5.43 3.45 -16.85
C LYS A 168 6.56 2.56 -16.31
N LEU A 169 7.02 2.79 -15.06
CA LEU A 169 8.06 1.97 -14.44
C LEU A 169 7.52 0.63 -13.93
N ILE A 170 6.27 0.61 -13.46
CA ILE A 170 5.73 -0.55 -12.72
C ILE A 170 4.71 -1.37 -13.50
N SER A 171 4.07 -0.81 -14.53
CA SER A 171 3.05 -1.52 -15.31
C SER A 171 3.65 -2.63 -16.15
N THR A 172 2.97 -3.81 -16.16
CA THR A 172 3.33 -5.00 -16.95
C THR A 172 2.10 -5.51 -17.69
N LYS A 173 2.21 -6.66 -18.35
CA LYS A 173 1.06 -7.36 -18.96
C LYS A 173 0.02 -7.78 -17.90
N TYR A 174 0.44 -8.06 -16.68
CA TYR A 174 -0.42 -8.52 -15.58
C TYR A 174 -0.64 -7.48 -14.47
N TYR A 175 0.09 -6.37 -14.45
CA TYR A 175 -0.07 -5.31 -13.46
C TYR A 175 -0.35 -3.98 -14.14
N LYS A 176 -1.57 -3.48 -14.03
CA LYS A 176 -2.04 -2.27 -14.70
C LYS A 176 -2.26 -1.16 -13.68
N THR A 177 -2.05 0.09 -14.11
CA THR A 177 -2.18 1.26 -13.25
C THR A 177 -3.09 2.30 -13.88
N GLU A 178 -4.02 2.80 -13.10
CA GLU A 178 -4.77 4.03 -13.32
C GLU A 178 -4.08 5.19 -12.62
N TYR A 179 -4.51 6.41 -12.90
CA TYR A 179 -3.87 7.62 -12.38
C TYR A 179 -4.91 8.59 -11.84
N SER A 180 -4.59 9.21 -10.69
CA SER A 180 -5.44 10.20 -10.05
C SER A 180 -4.61 11.40 -9.57
N SER A 181 -5.19 12.59 -9.56
CA SER A 181 -4.64 13.75 -8.86
C SER A 181 -5.17 13.86 -7.42
N ASP A 182 -6.17 13.05 -7.06
CA ASP A 182 -6.79 13.06 -5.74
C ASP A 182 -6.06 12.11 -4.76
N VAL A 183 -4.91 12.55 -4.27
CA VAL A 183 -4.10 11.78 -3.32
C VAL A 183 -4.88 11.47 -2.04
N LYS A 184 -5.62 12.45 -1.51
CA LYS A 184 -6.40 12.28 -0.27
C LYS A 184 -7.51 11.28 -0.43
N GLY A 185 -8.35 11.44 -1.45
CA GLY A 185 -9.43 10.50 -1.71
C GLY A 185 -8.95 9.08 -1.89
N VAL A 186 -7.86 8.87 -2.62
CA VAL A 186 -7.24 7.56 -2.83
C VAL A 186 -6.71 6.93 -1.53
N GLU A 187 -6.03 7.70 -0.67
CA GLU A 187 -5.52 7.17 0.59
C GLU A 187 -6.62 6.91 1.62
N PHE A 188 -7.54 7.86 1.79
CA PHE A 188 -8.65 7.70 2.74
C PHE A 188 -9.55 6.54 2.35
N SER A 189 -9.97 6.43 1.07
CA SER A 189 -10.79 5.31 0.59
C SER A 189 -10.14 3.97 0.92
N SER A 190 -8.86 3.83 0.60
CA SER A 190 -8.12 2.59 0.85
C SER A 190 -7.88 2.29 2.33
N ALA A 191 -7.88 3.29 3.20
CA ALA A 191 -7.70 3.10 4.64
C ALA A 191 -9.02 2.69 5.33
N ILE A 192 -10.11 3.43 5.08
CA ILE A 192 -11.41 3.20 5.74
C ILE A 192 -12.13 1.96 5.25
N LYS A 193 -11.87 1.48 4.02
CA LYS A 193 -12.46 0.26 3.49
C LYS A 193 -12.36 -0.95 4.41
N ASN A 194 -11.34 -1.00 5.26
CA ASN A 194 -11.14 -2.11 6.20
C ASN A 194 -12.23 -2.16 7.28
N ILE A 195 -12.74 -1.01 7.71
CA ILE A 195 -13.85 -0.91 8.64
C ILE A 195 -15.11 -1.42 7.95
N TYR A 196 -15.37 -0.92 6.74
CA TYR A 196 -16.56 -1.31 5.98
C TYR A 196 -16.54 -2.78 5.55
N SER A 197 -15.39 -3.34 5.22
CA SER A 197 -15.30 -4.78 4.92
C SER A 197 -15.65 -5.65 6.14
N MET A 198 -15.38 -5.17 7.35
CA MET A 198 -15.80 -5.84 8.60
C MET A 198 -17.32 -5.71 8.81
N ILE A 199 -17.88 -4.52 8.59
CA ILE A 199 -19.33 -4.29 8.67
C ILE A 199 -20.06 -5.15 7.65
N ILE A 200 -19.60 -5.20 6.40
CA ILE A 200 -20.20 -6.05 5.36
C ILE A 200 -20.16 -7.52 5.75
N GLY A 201 -19.00 -7.97 6.28
CA GLY A 201 -18.84 -9.34 6.75
C GLY A 201 -19.73 -9.72 7.93
N SER A 202 -20.20 -8.75 8.73
CA SER A 202 -21.14 -9.01 9.82
C SER A 202 -22.59 -9.20 9.36
N GLY A 203 -22.86 -9.00 8.08
CA GLY A 203 -24.20 -9.20 7.51
C GLY A 203 -24.66 -10.64 7.58
N GLU A 204 -25.90 -10.84 8.05
CA GLU A 204 -26.54 -12.14 8.11
C GLU A 204 -27.02 -12.57 6.72
N GLY A 205 -26.13 -13.15 5.93
CA GLY A 205 -26.40 -13.59 4.58
C GLY A 205 -26.11 -12.51 3.50
N GLU A 206 -26.18 -12.92 2.23
CA GLU A 206 -25.75 -12.12 1.08
C GLU A 206 -26.63 -10.87 0.85
N ASN A 207 -27.94 -10.94 1.12
CA ASN A 207 -28.85 -9.81 0.96
C ASN A 207 -28.48 -8.67 1.92
N THR A 208 -28.24 -8.99 3.20
CA THR A 208 -27.83 -8.02 4.20
C THR A 208 -26.42 -7.48 3.88
N ALA A 209 -25.48 -8.35 3.51
CA ALA A 209 -24.15 -7.95 3.11
C ALA A 209 -24.16 -7.00 1.90
N SER A 210 -25.04 -7.24 0.91
CA SER A 210 -25.22 -6.37 -0.24
C SER A 210 -25.77 -4.99 0.15
N ALA A 211 -26.76 -4.94 1.04
CA ALA A 211 -27.30 -3.68 1.56
C ALA A 211 -26.26 -2.89 2.35
N LEU A 212 -25.47 -3.58 3.20
CA LEU A 212 -24.36 -2.97 3.93
C LEU A 212 -23.27 -2.46 3.00
N PHE A 213 -22.95 -3.21 1.94
CA PHE A 213 -21.99 -2.78 0.92
C PHE A 213 -22.43 -1.45 0.28
N ARG A 214 -23.70 -1.37 -0.15
CA ARG A 214 -24.24 -0.15 -0.76
C ARG A 214 -24.20 1.04 0.21
N LYS A 215 -24.64 0.84 1.46
CA LYS A 215 -24.60 1.89 2.49
C LYS A 215 -23.16 2.30 2.84
N SER A 216 -22.24 1.37 2.85
CA SER A 216 -20.81 1.67 3.07
C SER A 216 -20.27 2.64 2.02
N LEU A 217 -20.69 2.54 0.76
CA LEU A 217 -20.26 3.48 -0.28
C LEU A 217 -20.77 4.89 -0.01
N ASP A 218 -22.02 5.06 0.45
CA ASP A 218 -22.58 6.37 0.79
C ASP A 218 -21.80 7.04 1.93
N GLU A 219 -21.51 6.28 2.98
CA GLU A 219 -20.71 6.78 4.10
C GLU A 219 -19.27 7.08 3.69
N MET A 220 -18.67 6.25 2.85
CA MET A 220 -17.33 6.51 2.31
C MET A 220 -17.30 7.81 1.51
N GLU A 221 -18.30 8.08 0.66
CA GLU A 221 -18.40 9.35 -0.07
C GLU A 221 -18.46 10.55 0.88
N TYR A 222 -19.29 10.46 1.91
CA TYR A 222 -19.40 11.51 2.92
C TYR A 222 -18.07 11.78 3.63
N LEU A 223 -17.39 10.71 4.11
CA LEU A 223 -16.12 10.82 4.79
C LEU A 223 -15.00 11.34 3.88
N ILE A 224 -14.93 10.86 2.64
CA ILE A 224 -13.92 11.32 1.68
C ILE A 224 -14.08 12.81 1.41
N LYS A 225 -15.30 13.30 1.22
CA LYS A 225 -15.59 14.72 1.07
C LYS A 225 -15.19 15.51 2.32
N TYR A 226 -15.52 15.01 3.52
CA TYR A 226 -15.13 15.62 4.80
C TYR A 226 -13.61 15.80 4.91
N PHE A 227 -12.83 14.79 4.48
CA PHE A 227 -11.37 14.83 4.46
C PHE A 227 -10.79 15.54 3.22
N ARG A 228 -11.61 16.27 2.46
CA ARG A 228 -11.21 17.05 1.27
C ARG A 228 -10.66 16.21 0.11
N GLY A 229 -11.08 14.97 -0.01
CA GLY A 229 -10.95 14.16 -1.21
C GLY A 229 -12.17 14.31 -2.12
N LYS A 230 -12.07 13.78 -3.33
CA LYS A 230 -13.17 13.77 -4.30
C LYS A 230 -14.06 12.56 -4.05
N LYS A 231 -15.37 12.75 -3.92
CA LYS A 231 -16.33 11.65 -3.68
C LYS A 231 -16.28 10.57 -4.78
N GLU A 232 -16.03 10.99 -6.02
CA GLU A 232 -15.94 10.09 -7.18
C GLU A 232 -14.82 9.06 -7.04
N THR A 233 -13.79 9.37 -6.25
CA THR A 233 -12.68 8.44 -5.97
C THR A 233 -13.15 7.16 -5.27
N VAL A 234 -14.26 7.22 -4.53
CA VAL A 234 -14.87 6.05 -3.87
C VAL A 234 -15.29 4.99 -4.88
N HIS A 235 -15.77 5.39 -6.06
CA HIS A 235 -16.25 4.48 -7.11
C HIS A 235 -15.10 3.88 -7.95
N GLY A 236 -13.86 4.33 -7.73
CA GLY A 236 -12.67 3.80 -8.42
C GLY A 236 -12.02 2.60 -7.71
N LEU A 237 -10.84 2.25 -8.20
CA LEU A 237 -10.07 1.11 -7.69
C LEU A 237 -9.68 1.24 -6.22
N ALA A 238 -9.40 2.45 -5.71
CA ALA A 238 -9.00 2.66 -4.31
C ALA A 238 -10.17 2.56 -3.32
N GLY A 239 -11.40 2.76 -3.78
CA GLY A 239 -12.64 2.66 -3.00
C GLY A 239 -13.32 1.33 -3.23
N VAL A 240 -14.36 1.33 -4.10
CA VAL A 240 -15.23 0.16 -4.36
C VAL A 240 -14.42 -1.07 -4.78
N GLY A 241 -13.39 -0.91 -5.63
CA GLY A 241 -12.58 -2.04 -6.08
C GLY A 241 -11.82 -2.72 -4.93
N ASP A 242 -11.16 -1.94 -4.09
CA ASP A 242 -10.41 -2.47 -2.93
C ASP A 242 -11.36 -2.95 -1.80
N LEU A 243 -12.54 -2.32 -1.66
CA LEU A 243 -13.59 -2.75 -0.74
C LEU A 243 -14.15 -4.12 -1.14
N TYR A 244 -14.47 -4.32 -2.43
CA TYR A 244 -14.98 -5.59 -2.94
C TYR A 244 -14.06 -6.75 -2.60
N VAL A 245 -12.77 -6.66 -2.97
CA VAL A 245 -11.80 -7.72 -2.68
C VAL A 245 -11.67 -7.99 -1.17
N SER A 246 -11.83 -6.95 -0.34
CA SER A 246 -11.74 -7.09 1.11
C SER A 246 -13.00 -7.67 1.73
N ALA A 247 -14.18 -7.39 1.17
CA ALA A 247 -15.46 -7.93 1.62
C ALA A 247 -15.61 -9.41 1.27
N VAL A 248 -15.21 -9.82 0.05
CA VAL A 248 -15.39 -11.21 -0.43
C VAL A 248 -14.49 -12.23 0.27
N GLY A 249 -13.29 -11.84 0.72
CA GLY A 249 -12.36 -12.84 1.29
C GLY A 249 -11.29 -12.26 2.22
N GLY A 250 -11.46 -11.02 2.65
CA GLY A 250 -10.50 -10.33 3.51
C GLY A 250 -10.56 -10.80 4.96
N ARG A 251 -9.44 -10.61 5.68
CA ARG A 251 -9.37 -10.93 7.12
C ARG A 251 -10.37 -10.13 7.95
N ASN A 252 -10.61 -8.86 7.58
CA ASN A 252 -11.57 -8.01 8.28
C ASN A 252 -13.01 -8.46 8.04
N SER A 253 -13.34 -8.93 6.83
CA SER A 253 -14.65 -9.51 6.55
C SER A 253 -14.91 -10.78 7.37
N LYS A 254 -13.91 -11.66 7.48
CA LYS A 254 -14.00 -12.84 8.37
C LYS A 254 -14.18 -12.47 9.83
N MET A 255 -13.46 -11.46 10.31
CA MET A 255 -13.67 -10.92 11.67
C MET A 255 -15.10 -10.41 11.83
N GLY A 256 -15.63 -9.68 10.83
CA GLY A 256 -17.02 -9.22 10.81
C GLY A 256 -18.01 -10.37 10.90
N GLU A 257 -17.79 -11.46 10.17
CA GLU A 257 -18.63 -12.66 10.20
C GLU A 257 -18.70 -13.26 11.63
N TYR A 258 -17.55 -13.38 12.31
CA TYR A 258 -17.56 -13.86 13.70
C TYR A 258 -18.29 -12.90 14.65
N LEU A 259 -18.08 -11.59 14.50
CA LEU A 259 -18.78 -10.60 15.31
C LEU A 259 -20.30 -10.62 15.06
N GLY A 260 -20.73 -10.75 13.81
CA GLY A 260 -22.15 -10.89 13.45
C GLY A 260 -22.81 -12.15 14.03
N LYS A 261 -22.03 -13.21 14.25
CA LYS A 261 -22.44 -14.43 14.95
C LYS A 261 -22.41 -14.31 16.48
N GLY A 262 -22.13 -13.14 17.03
CA GLY A 262 -22.09 -12.88 18.48
C GLY A 262 -20.78 -13.24 19.19
N TYR A 263 -19.71 -13.56 18.45
CA TYR A 263 -18.39 -13.78 19.05
C TYR A 263 -17.76 -12.44 19.49
N THR A 264 -16.98 -12.47 20.56
CA THR A 264 -16.21 -11.30 20.99
C THR A 264 -14.91 -11.16 20.20
N PHE A 265 -14.35 -9.95 20.16
CA PHE A 265 -13.04 -9.69 19.53
C PHE A 265 -11.87 -10.58 20.02
N LYS A 266 -11.98 -11.14 21.23
CA LYS A 266 -10.95 -12.03 21.78
C LYS A 266 -11.05 -13.46 21.23
N ILE A 267 -12.22 -13.83 20.75
CA ILE A 267 -12.52 -15.20 20.29
C ILE A 267 -12.50 -15.24 18.74
N ALA A 268 -12.88 -14.14 18.09
CA ALA A 268 -12.87 -13.97 16.63
C ALA A 268 -11.47 -13.72 16.10
#